data_834aa404cbf19f77b162c03835978702
#
_entry.id   834aa404cbf19f77b162c03835978702
#
_cell.length_a   1.000
_cell.length_b   1.000
_cell.length_c   1.000
_cell.angle_alpha   90.00
_cell.angle_beta   90.00
_cell.angle_gamma   90.00
#
_symmetry.space_group_name_H-M   'P 1'
#
loop_
_entity.id
_entity.type
_entity.pdbx_description
1 polymer ?
#
loop_
_entity_poly.entity_id
_entity_poly.type
_entity_poly.pdbx_seq_one_letter_code
_entity_poly.pdbx_strand_id
1 'polypeptide(L)'
;MKIVGGALLLFAFLPPVPAGALEKPNVLFIAVDDLANALACYGDPVAKTPHLDRLAASGVRFDRAYNQIPLCNPARASLMTGLRPDQIKVYDLDRHFREEVPDVVTLPQRFMAAGYFTARVGKIYHYDVPAGIGTEGLDDPASWELTVNPKGRDTADEALIFNAEPHRKISAALSWLAADGTDEEQTDGMIATEAIRLMREKKDEPFFLGVGFFRPHTPFVAPKKYFDLYPIESMRLPYAPGDDREDIPTAAFAHNNPVPNYSLPEPVLLEAMQAYHACVSFVDAQVGRLLDALDELGLAEKTIVVFWSDHGYHLGEHGGIWQKRTLFEEAARTPLLVRVPGATGNGRACPRVVELVDLYPTLTEAAGLGVAEGLAGASFMNLLANPGAPRESHAITQILRPADDRLAVPVMGCSIRTERWRYTEWAEGAAGVELYDHRGDPKEFVNRALHPTAEDEAAIALLRPLLRAKASGVVPTSAFDPARL
;
A
#
# COMPACT_ATOMS: atom_id res chain seq x y z
N MET A 1 -68.86 -36.19 -16.90
CA MET A 1 -67.38 -36.29 -16.77
C MET A 1 -66.85 -34.89 -16.75
N LYS A 2 -66.59 -34.33 -15.56
CA LYS A 2 -66.08 -32.96 -15.37
C LYS A 2 -64.58 -33.04 -15.09
N ILE A 3 -63.77 -32.44 -15.94
CA ILE A 3 -62.34 -32.33 -15.76
C ILE A 3 -62.09 -31.04 -14.97
N VAL A 4 -61.52 -31.19 -13.74
CA VAL A 4 -61.06 -30.08 -12.90
C VAL A 4 -59.59 -29.84 -13.23
N GLY A 5 -59.31 -28.70 -13.86
CA GLY A 5 -57.94 -28.25 -14.11
C GLY A 5 -57.35 -27.57 -12.86
N GLY A 6 -56.35 -28.20 -12.28
CA GLY A 6 -55.59 -27.59 -11.18
C GLY A 6 -54.51 -26.67 -11.74
N ALA A 7 -54.54 -25.37 -11.39
CA ALA A 7 -53.50 -24.43 -11.67
C ALA A 7 -52.36 -24.60 -10.65
N LEU A 8 -51.15 -24.95 -11.13
CA LEU A 8 -49.93 -25.02 -10.33
C LEU A 8 -49.36 -23.58 -10.24
N LEU A 9 -49.48 -22.96 -9.06
CA LEU A 9 -48.79 -21.72 -8.74
C LEU A 9 -47.33 -22.02 -8.42
N LEU A 10 -46.42 -21.70 -9.37
CA LEU A 10 -44.97 -21.64 -9.11
C LEU A 10 -44.68 -20.42 -8.21
N PHE A 11 -44.42 -20.68 -6.93
CA PHE A 11 -43.77 -19.67 -6.09
C PHE A 11 -42.31 -19.62 -6.40
N ALA A 12 -41.86 -18.54 -7.08
CA ALA A 12 -40.44 -18.21 -7.21
C ALA A 12 -39.90 -17.83 -5.84
N PHE A 13 -39.10 -18.71 -5.25
CA PHE A 13 -38.29 -18.37 -4.08
C PHE A 13 -37.21 -17.39 -4.51
N LEU A 14 -37.40 -16.11 -4.27
CA LEU A 14 -36.31 -15.13 -4.26
C LEU A 14 -35.45 -15.46 -3.02
N PRO A 15 -34.11 -15.58 -3.18
CA PRO A 15 -33.23 -15.73 -2.02
C PRO A 15 -33.39 -14.51 -1.11
N PRO A 16 -33.34 -14.70 0.23
CA PRO A 16 -33.41 -13.57 1.14
C PRO A 16 -32.23 -12.63 0.89
N VAL A 17 -32.51 -11.37 0.58
CA VAL A 17 -31.53 -10.30 0.60
C VAL A 17 -30.99 -10.22 2.03
N PRO A 18 -29.68 -10.31 2.27
CA PRO A 18 -29.15 -10.18 3.62
C PRO A 18 -29.59 -8.84 4.19
N ALA A 19 -30.23 -8.87 5.35
CA ALA A 19 -30.66 -7.69 6.05
C ALA A 19 -29.43 -6.82 6.36
N GLY A 20 -29.35 -5.62 5.76
CA GLY A 20 -28.35 -4.62 6.10
C GLY A 20 -27.40 -4.18 5.00
N ALA A 21 -27.62 -4.48 3.71
CA ALA A 21 -26.86 -3.79 2.66
C ALA A 21 -27.21 -2.29 2.71
N LEU A 22 -26.21 -1.47 3.05
CA LEU A 22 -26.35 -0.01 2.99
C LEU A 22 -26.67 0.39 1.55
N GLU A 23 -27.72 1.15 1.37
CA GLU A 23 -28.07 1.70 0.06
C GLU A 23 -27.03 2.77 -0.27
N LYS A 24 -26.09 2.46 -1.20
CA LYS A 24 -24.98 3.32 -1.64
C LYS A 24 -24.12 3.88 -0.48
N PRO A 25 -23.32 3.07 0.22
CA PRO A 25 -22.43 3.59 1.26
C PRO A 25 -21.39 4.54 0.67
N ASN A 26 -21.03 5.59 1.40
CA ASN A 26 -19.87 6.40 1.06
C ASN A 26 -18.59 5.60 1.14
N VAL A 27 -17.55 6.04 0.45
CA VAL A 27 -16.20 5.49 0.55
C VAL A 27 -15.22 6.60 0.92
N LEU A 28 -14.54 6.47 2.06
CA LEU A 28 -13.38 7.26 2.44
C LEU A 28 -12.13 6.39 2.22
N PHE A 29 -11.36 6.72 1.16
CA PHE A 29 -10.24 5.94 0.67
C PHE A 29 -8.93 6.66 1.01
N ILE A 30 -8.30 6.28 2.13
CA ILE A 30 -7.13 6.95 2.71
C ILE A 30 -5.86 6.22 2.27
N ALA A 31 -5.05 6.90 1.45
CA ALA A 31 -3.76 6.43 0.98
C ALA A 31 -2.61 7.12 1.73
N VAL A 32 -1.57 6.39 2.04
CA VAL A 32 -0.34 6.89 2.65
C VAL A 32 0.86 6.46 1.81
N ASP A 33 1.89 7.28 1.73
CA ASP A 33 3.05 7.04 0.89
C ASP A 33 4.25 6.55 1.71
N ASP A 34 4.89 5.45 1.29
CA ASP A 34 6.07 4.86 1.98
C ASP A 34 5.81 4.40 3.43
N LEU A 35 4.59 4.03 3.79
CA LEU A 35 4.29 3.62 5.15
C LEU A 35 4.56 2.12 5.37
N ALA A 36 5.57 1.82 6.15
CA ALA A 36 5.84 0.49 6.70
C ALA A 36 4.74 0.06 7.71
N ASN A 37 4.77 -1.22 8.11
CA ASN A 37 3.94 -1.68 9.23
C ASN A 37 4.43 -1.16 10.62
N ALA A 38 5.08 0.01 10.65
CA ALA A 38 5.55 0.72 11.84
C ALA A 38 4.38 1.43 12.54
N LEU A 39 3.37 0.66 12.94
CA LEU A 39 2.12 1.09 13.59
C LEU A 39 1.87 0.26 14.85
N ALA A 40 1.34 0.87 15.92
CA ALA A 40 1.10 0.17 17.18
C ALA A 40 0.11 -1.00 17.01
N CYS A 41 -0.95 -0.85 16.23
CA CYS A 41 -1.88 -1.94 15.92
C CYS A 41 -1.26 -3.10 15.13
N TYR A 42 -0.10 -2.92 14.48
CA TYR A 42 0.69 -3.98 13.83
C TYR A 42 1.83 -4.50 14.72
N GLY A 43 1.91 -4.05 15.95
CA GLY A 43 2.87 -4.55 16.96
C GLY A 43 4.20 -3.80 17.01
N ASP A 44 4.32 -2.66 16.35
CA ASP A 44 5.48 -1.79 16.52
C ASP A 44 5.53 -1.24 17.96
N PRO A 45 6.62 -1.48 18.73
CA PRO A 45 6.68 -1.11 20.14
C PRO A 45 6.93 0.38 20.37
N VAL A 46 7.31 1.11 19.34
CA VAL A 46 7.74 2.52 19.42
C VAL A 46 6.63 3.43 18.88
N ALA A 47 5.95 3.04 17.81
CA ALA A 47 4.96 3.85 17.11
C ALA A 47 3.83 4.33 18.03
N LYS A 48 3.46 5.61 17.91
CA LYS A 48 2.36 6.24 18.63
C LYS A 48 1.27 6.62 17.65
N THR A 49 0.33 5.69 17.46
CA THR A 49 -0.71 5.76 16.42
C THR A 49 -2.11 5.47 16.95
N PRO A 50 -2.59 6.26 17.97
CA PRO A 50 -3.85 5.97 18.64
C PRO A 50 -5.08 6.04 17.74
N HIS A 51 -5.06 6.83 16.67
CA HIS A 51 -6.20 6.96 15.76
C HIS A 51 -6.28 5.79 14.77
N LEU A 52 -5.15 5.29 14.29
CA LEU A 52 -5.09 4.05 13.50
C LEU A 52 -5.44 2.82 14.36
N ASP A 53 -5.04 2.82 15.64
CA ASP A 53 -5.46 1.79 16.59
C ASP A 53 -6.99 1.81 16.78
N ARG A 54 -7.62 2.99 16.86
CA ARG A 54 -9.08 3.17 16.89
C ARG A 54 -9.73 2.64 15.61
N LEU A 55 -9.17 2.93 14.44
CA LEU A 55 -9.66 2.38 13.17
C LEU A 55 -9.53 0.86 13.13
N ALA A 56 -8.40 0.30 13.57
CA ALA A 56 -8.20 -1.15 13.66
C ALA A 56 -9.18 -1.82 14.63
N ALA A 57 -9.51 -1.16 15.75
CA ALA A 57 -10.49 -1.63 16.73
C ALA A 57 -11.95 -1.57 16.23
N SER A 58 -12.23 -0.78 15.18
CA SER A 58 -13.57 -0.62 14.58
C SER A 58 -13.68 -1.17 13.15
N GLY A 59 -12.62 -1.73 12.59
CA GLY A 59 -12.53 -2.34 11.27
C GLY A 59 -11.82 -3.69 11.30
N VAL A 60 -11.55 -4.26 10.13
CA VAL A 60 -10.70 -5.45 9.98
C VAL A 60 -9.28 -5.01 9.68
N ARG A 61 -8.31 -5.45 10.50
CA ARG A 61 -6.88 -5.30 10.22
C ARG A 61 -6.38 -6.53 9.46
N PHE A 62 -5.78 -6.31 8.30
CA PHE A 62 -5.18 -7.38 7.51
C PHE A 62 -3.69 -7.53 7.87
N ASP A 63 -3.32 -8.65 8.45
CA ASP A 63 -1.94 -8.90 8.90
C ASP A 63 -0.99 -9.18 7.73
N ARG A 64 -1.52 -9.56 6.55
CA ARG A 64 -0.77 -9.99 5.37
C ARG A 64 -1.38 -9.40 4.09
N ALA A 65 -1.28 -8.08 3.94
CA ALA A 65 -1.64 -7.38 2.71
C ALA A 65 -0.38 -7.01 1.92
N TYR A 66 -0.37 -7.26 0.60
CA TYR A 66 0.81 -7.10 -0.24
C TYR A 66 0.53 -6.24 -1.46
N ASN A 67 1.51 -5.41 -1.82
CA ASN A 67 1.50 -4.66 -3.08
C ASN A 67 1.92 -5.56 -4.26
N GLN A 68 1.63 -5.09 -5.48
CA GLN A 68 2.02 -5.78 -6.71
C GLN A 68 3.45 -5.42 -7.14
N ILE A 69 3.94 -4.27 -6.68
CA ILE A 69 5.28 -3.78 -6.95
C ILE A 69 5.64 -2.72 -5.88
N PRO A 70 6.78 -2.82 -5.18
CA PRO A 70 7.14 -1.89 -4.11
C PRO A 70 7.71 -0.58 -4.67
N LEU A 71 6.88 0.14 -5.44
CA LEU A 71 7.19 1.42 -6.07
C LEU A 71 5.88 2.20 -6.30
N CYS A 72 5.86 3.48 -5.94
CA CYS A 72 4.63 4.27 -5.81
C CYS A 72 3.74 4.26 -7.07
N ASN A 73 4.26 4.68 -8.24
CA ASN A 73 3.45 4.78 -9.46
C ASN A 73 2.81 3.44 -9.85
N PRO A 74 3.59 2.35 -10.07
CA PRO A 74 3.01 1.10 -10.53
C PRO A 74 2.12 0.39 -9.46
N ALA A 75 2.41 0.55 -8.16
CA ALA A 75 1.55 0.02 -7.10
C ALA A 75 0.18 0.69 -7.12
N ARG A 76 0.15 2.02 -7.17
CA ARG A 76 -1.07 2.84 -7.22
C ARG A 76 -1.85 2.60 -8.50
N ALA A 77 -1.17 2.58 -9.65
CA ALA A 77 -1.79 2.27 -10.94
C ALA A 77 -2.42 0.87 -10.96
N SER A 78 -1.72 -0.15 -10.44
CA SER A 78 -2.26 -1.51 -10.29
C SER A 78 -3.54 -1.55 -9.46
N LEU A 79 -3.53 -0.97 -8.26
CA LEU A 79 -4.70 -0.93 -7.38
C LEU A 79 -5.87 -0.21 -8.05
N MET A 80 -5.62 0.97 -8.62
CA MET A 80 -6.67 1.84 -9.18
C MET A 80 -7.29 1.29 -10.47
N THR A 81 -6.53 0.51 -11.25
CA THR A 81 -7.03 -0.17 -12.46
C THR A 81 -7.56 -1.57 -12.19
N GLY A 82 -7.20 -2.18 -11.06
CA GLY A 82 -7.48 -3.59 -10.76
C GLY A 82 -6.67 -4.57 -11.61
N LEU A 83 -5.57 -4.11 -12.25
CA LEU A 83 -4.72 -4.86 -13.16
C LEU A 83 -3.29 -4.99 -12.61
N ARG A 84 -2.56 -6.04 -13.01
CA ARG A 84 -1.17 -6.22 -12.59
C ARG A 84 -0.21 -5.33 -13.38
N PRO A 85 0.99 -5.03 -12.86
CA PRO A 85 2.00 -4.24 -13.56
C PRO A 85 2.28 -4.72 -14.98
N ASP A 86 2.30 -6.04 -15.22
CA ASP A 86 2.52 -6.63 -16.55
C ASP A 86 1.38 -6.35 -17.55
N GLN A 87 0.16 -6.16 -17.06
CA GLN A 87 -1.00 -5.83 -17.89
C GLN A 87 -1.04 -4.34 -18.26
N ILE A 88 -0.61 -3.47 -17.33
CA ILE A 88 -0.56 -2.01 -17.53
C ILE A 88 0.81 -1.52 -18.01
N LYS A 89 1.83 -2.39 -18.02
CA LYS A 89 3.25 -2.14 -18.39
C LYS A 89 3.87 -0.92 -17.70
N VAL A 90 3.49 -0.70 -16.45
CA VAL A 90 4.05 0.35 -15.59
C VAL A 90 4.98 -0.28 -14.57
N TYR A 91 6.28 0.01 -14.67
CA TYR A 91 7.32 -0.52 -13.79
C TYR A 91 8.20 0.58 -13.19
N ASP A 92 7.99 1.84 -13.60
CA ASP A 92 8.73 3.03 -13.25
C ASP A 92 7.84 4.13 -12.63
N LEU A 93 8.42 5.29 -12.36
CA LEU A 93 7.72 6.43 -11.76
C LEU A 93 7.11 7.41 -12.78
N ASP A 94 7.44 7.27 -14.08
CA ASP A 94 7.15 8.29 -15.08
C ASP A 94 6.03 7.88 -16.04
N ARG A 95 5.87 6.57 -16.31
CA ARG A 95 4.89 6.09 -17.29
C ARG A 95 3.46 6.15 -16.73
N HIS A 96 2.56 6.75 -17.50
CA HIS A 96 1.13 6.73 -17.18
C HIS A 96 0.47 5.44 -17.72
N PHE A 97 -0.36 4.77 -16.89
CA PHE A 97 -1.01 3.52 -17.29
C PHE A 97 -1.93 3.64 -18.51
N ARG A 98 -2.49 4.83 -18.78
CA ARG A 98 -3.34 5.04 -19.95
C ARG A 98 -2.58 5.03 -21.28
N GLU A 99 -1.27 5.06 -21.27
CA GLU A 99 -0.46 4.85 -22.48
C GLU A 99 -0.63 3.42 -23.01
N GLU A 100 -0.80 2.44 -22.12
CA GLU A 100 -0.95 1.03 -22.49
C GLU A 100 -2.42 0.57 -22.48
N VAL A 101 -3.21 1.04 -21.50
CA VAL A 101 -4.61 0.66 -21.29
C VAL A 101 -5.52 1.90 -21.29
N PRO A 102 -5.68 2.59 -22.44
CA PRO A 102 -6.34 3.90 -22.50
C PRO A 102 -7.81 3.86 -22.04
N ASP A 103 -8.49 2.76 -22.27
CA ASP A 103 -9.93 2.61 -22.03
C ASP A 103 -10.25 1.90 -20.71
N VAL A 104 -9.23 1.62 -19.85
CA VAL A 104 -9.46 0.96 -18.57
C VAL A 104 -10.37 1.81 -17.67
N VAL A 105 -11.35 1.16 -17.06
CA VAL A 105 -12.23 1.79 -16.06
C VAL A 105 -11.57 1.68 -14.70
N THR A 106 -11.17 2.81 -14.13
CA THR A 106 -10.55 2.85 -12.81
C THR A 106 -11.58 2.68 -11.68
N LEU A 107 -11.11 2.34 -10.49
CA LEU A 107 -11.97 2.19 -9.32
C LEU A 107 -12.87 3.44 -9.07
N PRO A 108 -12.37 4.68 -9.05
CA PRO A 108 -13.27 5.84 -8.90
C PRO A 108 -14.23 6.01 -10.07
N GLN A 109 -13.82 5.74 -11.32
CA GLN A 109 -14.72 5.80 -12.47
C GLN A 109 -15.89 4.82 -12.34
N ARG A 110 -15.67 3.64 -11.72
CA ARG A 110 -16.74 2.68 -11.45
C ARG A 110 -17.78 3.23 -10.48
N PHE A 111 -17.32 3.97 -9.45
CA PHE A 111 -18.20 4.67 -8.53
C PHE A 111 -18.91 5.86 -9.20
N MET A 112 -18.18 6.67 -9.98
CA MET A 112 -18.74 7.78 -10.76
C MET A 112 -19.87 7.32 -11.67
N ALA A 113 -19.66 6.23 -12.41
CA ALA A 113 -20.68 5.63 -13.29
C ALA A 113 -21.93 5.15 -12.52
N ALA A 114 -21.80 4.87 -11.23
CA ALA A 114 -22.90 4.52 -10.34
C ALA A 114 -23.56 5.73 -9.66
N GLY A 115 -23.17 6.95 -10.03
CA GLY A 115 -23.75 8.22 -9.51
C GLY A 115 -23.21 8.61 -8.14
N TYR A 116 -21.96 8.27 -7.83
CA TYR A 116 -21.24 8.81 -6.69
C TYR A 116 -20.52 10.10 -7.10
N PHE A 117 -20.49 11.08 -6.22
CA PHE A 117 -19.54 12.18 -6.34
C PHE A 117 -18.12 11.62 -6.11
N THR A 118 -17.21 11.82 -7.05
CA THR A 118 -15.84 11.32 -6.95
C THR A 118 -14.85 12.46 -6.83
N ALA A 119 -14.08 12.46 -5.76
CA ALA A 119 -13.06 13.48 -5.54
C ALA A 119 -11.79 12.90 -4.92
N ARG A 120 -10.66 13.56 -5.16
CA ARG A 120 -9.42 13.31 -4.42
C ARG A 120 -8.82 14.58 -3.87
N VAL A 121 -8.16 14.44 -2.72
CA VAL A 121 -7.32 15.47 -2.11
C VAL A 121 -5.94 14.87 -1.87
N GLY A 122 -4.89 15.47 -2.43
CA GLY A 122 -3.51 15.01 -2.28
C GLY A 122 -3.16 13.76 -3.12
N LYS A 123 -2.23 12.93 -2.63
CA LYS A 123 -1.54 11.88 -3.40
C LYS A 123 -2.32 10.57 -3.48
N ILE A 124 -3.19 10.38 -4.46
CA ILE A 124 -3.82 9.08 -4.76
C ILE A 124 -3.04 8.35 -5.87
N TYR A 125 -2.81 8.98 -7.02
CA TYR A 125 -1.83 8.54 -8.02
C TYR A 125 -0.42 9.02 -7.66
N HIS A 126 0.54 8.91 -8.58
CA HIS A 126 1.92 9.25 -8.28
C HIS A 126 2.23 10.74 -8.42
N TYR A 127 3.00 11.23 -7.47
CA TYR A 127 3.59 12.57 -7.46
C TYR A 127 5.03 12.47 -6.99
N ASP A 128 5.92 13.21 -7.63
CA ASP A 128 7.26 13.44 -7.11
C ASP A 128 7.20 14.18 -5.77
N VAL A 129 7.99 13.76 -4.80
CA VAL A 129 8.04 14.39 -3.48
C VAL A 129 9.46 14.93 -3.25
N PRO A 130 9.62 16.22 -2.89
CA PRO A 130 8.58 17.23 -2.65
C PRO A 130 8.15 17.98 -3.91
N ALA A 131 8.86 17.87 -5.04
CA ALA A 131 8.70 18.73 -6.22
C ALA A 131 7.30 18.73 -6.83
N GLY A 132 6.59 17.60 -6.76
CA GLY A 132 5.22 17.43 -7.27
C GLY A 132 4.12 17.88 -6.32
N ILE A 133 4.44 18.27 -5.06
CA ILE A 133 3.43 18.74 -4.11
C ILE A 133 2.80 20.05 -4.61
N GLY A 134 1.48 20.10 -4.65
CA GLY A 134 0.72 21.25 -5.15
C GLY A 134 0.55 21.26 -6.66
N THR A 135 1.00 20.24 -7.37
CA THR A 135 0.77 20.04 -8.82
C THR A 135 -0.26 18.94 -9.08
N GLU A 136 -0.56 18.69 -10.34
CA GLU A 136 -1.44 17.57 -10.73
C GLU A 136 -0.72 16.21 -10.66
N GLY A 137 0.61 16.18 -10.65
CA GLY A 137 1.41 14.96 -10.65
C GLY A 137 1.13 14.08 -11.89
N LEU A 138 1.28 12.76 -11.72
CA LEU A 138 0.92 11.75 -12.73
C LEU A 138 -0.50 11.22 -12.43
N ASP A 139 -1.48 12.14 -12.37
CA ASP A 139 -2.88 11.85 -12.06
C ASP A 139 -3.65 11.28 -13.25
N ASP A 140 -4.83 10.73 -12.98
CA ASP A 140 -5.82 10.35 -13.99
C ASP A 140 -7.06 11.25 -13.90
N PRO A 141 -7.13 12.35 -14.68
CA PRO A 141 -8.28 13.27 -14.62
C PRO A 141 -9.63 12.61 -14.89
N ALA A 142 -9.66 11.51 -15.64
CA ALA A 142 -10.90 10.77 -15.92
C ALA A 142 -11.47 10.06 -14.68
N SER A 143 -10.69 9.87 -13.64
CA SER A 143 -11.10 9.22 -12.38
C SER A 143 -11.92 10.14 -11.45
N TRP A 144 -11.91 11.47 -11.67
CA TRP A 144 -12.36 12.43 -10.67
C TRP A 144 -13.24 13.53 -11.23
N GLU A 145 -14.30 13.89 -10.50
CA GLU A 145 -15.06 15.14 -10.75
C GLU A 145 -14.37 16.36 -10.13
N LEU A 146 -13.63 16.14 -9.04
CA LEU A 146 -12.89 17.21 -8.36
C LEU A 146 -11.53 16.71 -7.88
N THR A 147 -10.48 17.49 -8.14
CA THR A 147 -9.13 17.25 -7.62
C THR A 147 -8.64 18.47 -6.85
N VAL A 148 -8.05 18.23 -5.67
CA VAL A 148 -7.47 19.30 -4.84
C VAL A 148 -6.03 18.93 -4.51
N ASN A 149 -5.10 19.86 -4.78
CA ASN A 149 -3.67 19.68 -4.59
C ASN A 149 -3.15 20.73 -3.59
N PRO A 150 -3.31 20.52 -2.27
CA PRO A 150 -2.78 21.42 -1.27
C PRO A 150 -1.25 21.50 -1.34
N LYS A 151 -0.72 22.67 -0.97
CA LYS A 151 0.71 22.91 -0.88
C LYS A 151 0.95 23.76 0.37
N GLY A 152 1.52 23.12 1.38
CA GLY A 152 1.72 23.71 2.69
C GLY A 152 3.12 24.26 2.92
N ARG A 153 3.36 24.59 4.17
CA ARG A 153 4.60 25.18 4.66
C ARG A 153 5.80 24.25 4.49
N ASP A 154 5.63 22.94 4.59
CA ASP A 154 6.68 21.94 4.37
C ASP A 154 7.38 22.05 3.01
N THR A 155 6.71 22.64 2.00
CA THR A 155 7.32 22.95 0.70
C THR A 155 7.98 24.33 0.69
N ALA A 156 7.47 25.30 1.44
CA ALA A 156 8.08 26.62 1.57
C ALA A 156 9.39 26.57 2.38
N ASP A 157 9.44 25.69 3.38
CA ASP A 157 10.56 25.48 4.28
C ASP A 157 11.58 24.45 3.74
N GLU A 158 11.48 24.02 2.46
CA GLU A 158 12.35 22.99 1.84
C GLU A 158 13.84 23.27 2.04
N ALA A 159 14.26 24.53 2.00
CA ALA A 159 15.65 24.94 2.21
C ALA A 159 16.18 24.66 3.64
N LEU A 160 15.30 24.40 4.61
CA LEU A 160 15.64 24.06 6.00
C LEU A 160 15.81 22.55 6.20
N ILE A 161 15.47 21.72 5.21
CA ILE A 161 15.53 20.26 5.32
C ILE A 161 17.00 19.83 5.44
N PHE A 162 17.31 19.12 6.53
CA PHE A 162 18.59 18.44 6.66
C PHE A 162 18.66 17.27 5.67
N ASN A 163 19.75 17.19 4.92
CA ASN A 163 20.04 16.10 4.01
C ASN A 163 21.31 15.37 4.45
N ALA A 164 21.17 14.13 4.90
CA ALA A 164 22.30 13.31 5.33
C ALA A 164 23.24 12.92 4.19
N GLU A 165 22.78 13.01 2.94
CA GLU A 165 23.53 12.70 1.73
C GLU A 165 23.48 13.88 0.74
N PRO A 166 24.23 14.97 0.95
CA PRO A 166 24.10 16.22 0.17
C PRO A 166 24.33 16.08 -1.33
N HIS A 167 24.94 14.99 -1.80
CA HIS A 167 25.14 14.67 -3.20
C HIS A 167 23.90 14.03 -3.87
N ARG A 168 22.87 13.69 -3.10
CA ARG A 168 21.59 13.14 -3.55
C ARG A 168 20.48 14.17 -3.41
N LYS A 169 19.40 13.98 -4.18
CA LYS A 169 18.16 14.73 -3.96
C LYS A 169 17.57 14.36 -2.60
N ILE A 170 16.95 15.31 -1.91
CA ILE A 170 16.27 15.07 -0.61
C ILE A 170 15.19 13.98 -0.67
N SER A 171 14.62 13.74 -1.86
CA SER A 171 13.65 12.65 -2.09
C SER A 171 14.27 11.26 -2.21
N ALA A 172 15.59 11.17 -2.34
CA ALA A 172 16.35 9.93 -2.55
C ALA A 172 17.41 9.68 -1.48
N ALA A 173 17.51 10.58 -0.50
CA ALA A 173 18.41 10.53 0.64
C ALA A 173 17.60 10.36 1.94
N LEU A 174 18.27 9.99 3.03
CA LEU A 174 17.73 10.20 4.36
C LEU A 174 17.77 11.71 4.66
N SER A 175 16.60 12.32 4.72
CA SER A 175 16.46 13.76 4.87
C SER A 175 15.22 14.07 5.70
N TRP A 176 15.29 15.09 6.58
CA TRP A 176 14.20 15.41 7.50
C TRP A 176 14.19 16.86 7.96
N LEU A 177 13.03 17.25 8.50
CA LEU A 177 12.83 18.54 9.15
C LEU A 177 11.78 18.41 10.27
N ALA A 178 12.18 18.72 11.50
CA ALA A 178 11.24 19.05 12.57
C ALA A 178 10.70 20.46 12.32
N ALA A 179 9.57 20.54 11.59
CA ALA A 179 9.03 21.79 11.10
C ALA A 179 8.39 22.63 12.21
N ASP A 180 8.53 23.94 12.11
CA ASP A 180 7.72 24.88 12.88
C ASP A 180 6.28 24.92 12.36
N GLY A 181 5.38 25.52 13.14
CA GLY A 181 3.99 25.75 12.79
C GLY A 181 3.03 24.65 13.24
N THR A 182 1.78 24.77 12.81
CA THR A 182 0.69 23.86 13.18
C THR A 182 0.54 22.73 12.15
N ASP A 183 -0.30 21.74 12.45
CA ASP A 183 -0.62 20.66 11.52
C ASP A 183 -1.28 21.22 10.24
N GLU A 184 -2.18 22.19 10.40
CA GLU A 184 -2.96 22.79 9.32
C GLU A 184 -2.09 23.64 8.36
N GLU A 185 -0.91 24.06 8.78
CA GLU A 185 0.05 24.76 7.91
C GLU A 185 0.85 23.80 7.02
N GLN A 186 0.92 22.51 7.38
CA GLN A 186 1.62 21.48 6.60
C GLN A 186 0.71 20.91 5.50
N THR A 187 1.30 20.42 4.42
CA THR A 187 0.55 19.89 3.28
C THR A 187 -0.45 18.80 3.70
N ASP A 188 -0.03 17.80 4.50
CA ASP A 188 -0.91 16.71 4.91
C ASP A 188 -2.03 17.17 5.86
N GLY A 189 -1.78 18.19 6.68
CA GLY A 189 -2.81 18.83 7.49
C GLY A 189 -3.83 19.61 6.66
N MET A 190 -3.38 20.28 5.60
CA MET A 190 -4.26 20.93 4.63
C MET A 190 -5.09 19.90 3.85
N ILE A 191 -4.51 18.75 3.49
CA ILE A 191 -5.23 17.64 2.86
C ILE A 191 -6.38 17.17 3.73
N ALA A 192 -6.14 16.93 5.02
CA ALA A 192 -7.21 16.55 5.96
C ALA A 192 -8.29 17.64 6.08
N THR A 193 -7.90 18.92 6.15
CA THR A 193 -8.83 20.04 6.21
C THR A 193 -9.76 20.10 4.99
N GLU A 194 -9.20 19.97 3.78
CA GLU A 194 -9.98 19.97 2.54
C GLU A 194 -10.87 18.74 2.41
N ALA A 195 -10.40 17.56 2.79
CA ALA A 195 -11.21 16.35 2.82
C ALA A 195 -12.42 16.48 3.76
N ILE A 196 -12.24 17.06 4.94
CA ILE A 196 -13.32 17.35 5.90
C ILE A 196 -14.32 18.36 5.33
N ARG A 197 -13.83 19.40 4.64
CA ARG A 197 -14.69 20.35 3.95
C ARG A 197 -15.58 19.65 2.91
N LEU A 198 -15.00 18.79 2.07
CA LEU A 198 -15.73 18.03 1.06
C LEU A 198 -16.73 17.05 1.69
N MET A 199 -16.37 16.32 2.75
CA MET A 199 -17.31 15.46 3.47
C MET A 199 -18.52 16.24 4.00
N ARG A 200 -18.31 17.46 4.50
CA ARG A 200 -19.40 18.33 4.99
C ARG A 200 -20.29 18.81 3.86
N GLU A 201 -19.71 19.23 2.74
CA GLU A 201 -20.46 19.72 1.57
C GLU A 201 -21.26 18.61 0.88
N LYS A 202 -20.73 17.38 0.89
CA LYS A 202 -21.30 16.21 0.19
C LYS A 202 -22.00 15.20 1.10
N LYS A 203 -22.31 15.58 2.36
CA LYS A 203 -22.86 14.66 3.37
C LYS A 203 -24.22 14.05 3.00
N ASP A 204 -24.97 14.67 2.10
CA ASP A 204 -26.32 14.28 1.71
C ASP A 204 -26.38 13.53 0.37
N GLU A 205 -25.24 13.28 -0.27
CA GLU A 205 -25.10 12.49 -1.50
C GLU A 205 -23.99 11.44 -1.35
N PRO A 206 -24.06 10.30 -2.05
CA PRO A 206 -23.02 9.28 -1.95
C PRO A 206 -21.73 9.79 -2.59
N PHE A 207 -20.58 9.54 -1.92
CA PHE A 207 -19.28 9.96 -2.40
C PHE A 207 -18.23 8.85 -2.34
N PHE A 208 -17.27 8.90 -3.26
CA PHE A 208 -15.98 8.24 -3.20
C PHE A 208 -14.91 9.32 -3.04
N LEU A 209 -14.35 9.45 -1.84
CA LEU A 209 -13.36 10.47 -1.51
C LEU A 209 -11.99 9.82 -1.28
N GLY A 210 -11.08 10.02 -2.22
CA GLY A 210 -9.67 9.69 -2.08
C GLY A 210 -8.95 10.77 -1.26
N VAL A 211 -8.28 10.37 -0.18
CA VAL A 211 -7.45 11.25 0.66
C VAL A 211 -6.06 10.68 0.71
N GLY A 212 -5.10 11.35 0.07
CA GLY A 212 -3.74 10.84 -0.09
C GLY A 212 -2.71 11.70 0.61
N PHE A 213 -2.10 11.15 1.68
CA PHE A 213 -1.03 11.79 2.43
C PHE A 213 0.33 11.51 1.78
N PHE A 214 1.23 12.49 1.86
CA PHE A 214 2.59 12.37 1.34
C PHE A 214 3.56 11.74 2.34
N ARG A 215 3.36 11.98 3.64
CA ARG A 215 4.23 11.42 4.69
C ARG A 215 3.81 9.98 5.00
N PRO A 216 4.79 9.12 5.39
CA PRO A 216 6.21 9.37 5.69
C PRO A 216 7.19 9.28 4.50
N HIS A 217 6.81 9.52 3.24
CA HIS A 217 7.79 9.61 2.15
C HIS A 217 8.86 10.69 2.44
N THR A 218 10.12 10.40 2.10
CA THR A 218 11.23 11.36 2.21
C THR A 218 10.99 12.63 1.36
N PRO A 219 11.40 13.81 1.82
CA PRO A 219 11.97 14.12 3.14
C PRO A 219 10.95 13.90 4.26
N PHE A 220 11.40 13.40 5.43
CA PHE A 220 10.57 13.19 6.60
C PHE A 220 10.29 14.53 7.28
N VAL A 221 9.17 15.16 6.95
CA VAL A 221 8.79 16.47 7.49
C VAL A 221 7.51 16.36 8.32
N ALA A 222 7.57 16.72 9.58
CA ALA A 222 6.43 16.82 10.48
C ALA A 222 6.61 17.97 11.46
N PRO A 223 5.53 18.55 12.02
CA PRO A 223 5.64 19.51 13.11
C PRO A 223 6.48 18.98 14.27
N LYS A 224 7.32 19.85 14.84
CA LYS A 224 8.28 19.50 15.91
C LYS A 224 7.65 18.72 17.07
N LYS A 225 6.40 18.99 17.43
CA LYS A 225 5.69 18.28 18.52
C LYS A 225 5.65 16.75 18.32
N TYR A 226 5.70 16.25 17.07
CA TYR A 226 5.74 14.82 16.79
C TYR A 226 7.14 14.23 16.97
N PHE A 227 8.20 14.99 16.69
CA PHE A 227 9.57 14.60 17.00
C PHE A 227 9.76 14.48 18.53
N ASP A 228 9.18 15.40 19.30
CA ASP A 228 9.24 15.39 20.77
C ASP A 228 8.59 14.14 21.42
N LEU A 229 7.75 13.39 20.65
CA LEU A 229 7.19 12.11 21.08
C LEU A 229 8.23 10.98 21.13
N TYR A 230 9.35 11.12 20.42
CA TYR A 230 10.32 10.06 20.16
C TYR A 230 11.73 10.49 20.60
N PRO A 231 12.07 10.43 21.91
CA PRO A 231 13.44 10.69 22.36
C PRO A 231 14.45 9.79 21.63
N ILE A 232 15.56 10.37 21.15
CA ILE A 232 16.60 9.65 20.40
C ILE A 232 17.10 8.42 21.17
N GLU A 233 17.20 8.53 22.49
CA GLU A 233 17.67 7.46 23.37
C GLU A 233 16.74 6.23 23.35
N SER A 234 15.50 6.39 22.91
CA SER A 234 14.53 5.30 22.75
C SER A 234 14.59 4.63 21.39
N MET A 235 15.22 5.25 20.40
CA MET A 235 15.34 4.69 19.06
C MET A 235 16.35 3.53 19.03
N ARG A 236 16.05 2.52 18.20
CA ARG A 236 16.94 1.38 17.99
C ARG A 236 16.89 0.98 16.52
N LEU A 237 18.03 0.70 15.94
CA LEU A 237 18.10 0.08 14.61
C LEU A 237 17.58 -1.36 14.69
N PRO A 238 16.94 -1.88 13.66
CA PRO A 238 16.51 -3.27 13.60
C PRO A 238 17.72 -4.20 13.68
N TYR A 239 17.52 -5.33 14.35
CA TYR A 239 18.51 -6.38 14.40
C TYR A 239 18.60 -7.09 13.04
N ALA A 240 19.83 -7.36 12.61
CA ALA A 240 20.15 -8.33 11.56
C ALA A 240 21.36 -9.16 12.00
N PRO A 241 21.42 -10.46 11.65
CA PRO A 241 22.66 -11.26 11.80
C PRO A 241 23.81 -10.62 11.01
N GLY A 242 25.05 -10.85 11.47
CA GLY A 242 26.23 -10.28 10.79
C GLY A 242 26.45 -10.82 9.38
N ASP A 243 25.96 -12.01 9.11
CA ASP A 243 26.04 -12.75 7.84
C ASP A 243 24.73 -12.69 7.00
N ASP A 244 23.72 -11.97 7.45
CA ASP A 244 22.40 -11.87 6.80
C ASP A 244 22.47 -11.57 5.29
N ARG A 245 23.48 -10.79 4.88
CA ARG A 245 23.60 -10.37 3.46
C ARG A 245 24.38 -11.37 2.59
N GLU A 246 24.96 -12.44 3.17
CA GLU A 246 25.85 -13.35 2.45
C GLU A 246 25.09 -14.36 1.57
N ASP A 247 23.85 -14.70 1.95
CA ASP A 247 23.02 -15.66 1.22
C ASP A 247 21.97 -15.00 0.32
N ILE A 248 21.91 -13.66 0.31
CA ILE A 248 20.97 -12.87 -0.49
C ILE A 248 21.54 -12.63 -1.91
N PRO A 249 20.80 -12.95 -2.99
CA PRO A 249 21.22 -12.65 -4.35
C PRO A 249 21.46 -11.16 -4.59
N THR A 250 22.47 -10.80 -5.37
CA THR A 250 22.79 -9.39 -5.68
C THR A 250 21.59 -8.62 -6.23
N ALA A 251 20.74 -9.27 -7.05
CA ALA A 251 19.54 -8.66 -7.62
C ALA A 251 18.49 -8.32 -6.56
N ALA A 252 18.50 -8.93 -5.37
CA ALA A 252 17.55 -8.64 -4.30
C ALA A 252 17.76 -7.24 -3.69
N PHE A 253 19.00 -6.76 -3.68
CA PHE A 253 19.30 -5.43 -3.17
C PHE A 253 18.91 -4.34 -4.16
N ALA A 254 18.27 -3.30 -3.66
CA ALA A 254 17.88 -2.16 -4.47
C ALA A 254 19.12 -1.41 -5.01
N HIS A 255 19.08 -1.04 -6.29
CA HIS A 255 20.18 -0.36 -6.98
C HIS A 255 20.49 1.03 -6.42
N ASN A 256 19.51 1.70 -5.85
CA ASN A 256 19.63 3.03 -5.28
C ASN A 256 19.98 3.04 -3.77
N ASN A 257 20.17 1.86 -3.17
CA ASN A 257 20.77 1.70 -1.84
C ASN A 257 21.90 0.64 -1.90
N PRO A 258 22.97 0.92 -2.65
CA PRO A 258 23.99 -0.08 -2.98
C PRO A 258 24.86 -0.49 -1.78
N VAL A 259 24.96 0.38 -0.78
CA VAL A 259 25.77 0.15 0.43
C VAL A 259 24.91 0.21 1.69
N PRO A 260 25.25 -0.61 2.70
CA PRO A 260 24.57 -0.61 3.99
C PRO A 260 24.50 0.79 4.59
N ASN A 261 23.31 1.18 5.07
CA ASN A 261 23.08 2.44 5.76
C ASN A 261 23.58 3.70 5.02
N TYR A 262 23.74 3.64 3.69
CA TYR A 262 24.40 4.69 2.90
C TYR A 262 25.78 5.09 3.42
N SER A 263 26.46 4.21 4.17
CA SER A 263 27.68 4.50 4.94
C SER A 263 27.54 5.59 5.99
N LEU A 264 26.33 5.91 6.43
CA LEU A 264 26.07 6.90 7.48
C LEU A 264 26.33 6.31 8.86
N PRO A 265 26.76 7.14 9.83
CA PRO A 265 26.97 6.70 11.21
C PRO A 265 25.64 6.49 11.94
N GLU A 266 25.63 5.57 12.91
CA GLU A 266 24.45 5.19 13.70
C GLU A 266 23.66 6.39 14.27
N PRO A 267 24.27 7.45 14.85
CA PRO A 267 23.49 8.58 15.34
C PRO A 267 22.59 9.24 14.30
N VAL A 268 23.07 9.36 13.04
CA VAL A 268 22.30 9.93 11.92
C VAL A 268 21.15 9.01 11.53
N LEU A 269 21.36 7.69 11.58
CA LEU A 269 20.32 6.70 11.30
C LEU A 269 19.22 6.73 12.37
N LEU A 270 19.58 6.91 13.65
CA LEU A 270 18.61 7.05 14.73
C LEU A 270 17.78 8.33 14.61
N GLU A 271 18.38 9.45 14.16
CA GLU A 271 17.64 10.68 13.85
C GLU A 271 16.67 10.48 12.67
N ALA A 272 17.10 9.78 11.62
CA ALA A 272 16.22 9.44 10.49
C ALA A 272 15.05 8.56 10.93
N MET A 273 15.27 7.60 11.85
CA MET A 273 14.23 6.75 12.42
C MET A 273 13.25 7.55 13.28
N GLN A 274 13.76 8.47 14.12
CA GLN A 274 12.92 9.42 14.86
C GLN A 274 12.02 10.22 13.91
N ALA A 275 12.60 10.77 12.86
CA ALA A 275 11.89 11.58 11.88
C ALA A 275 10.80 10.78 11.14
N TYR A 276 11.09 9.53 10.79
CA TYR A 276 10.10 8.63 10.18
C TYR A 276 8.91 8.41 11.13
N HIS A 277 9.14 8.03 12.40
CA HIS A 277 8.07 7.82 13.37
C HIS A 277 7.31 9.12 13.69
N ALA A 278 7.99 10.27 13.69
CA ALA A 278 7.32 11.57 13.83
C ALA A 278 6.33 11.81 12.68
N CYS A 279 6.71 11.50 11.44
CA CYS A 279 5.82 11.57 10.29
C CYS A 279 4.66 10.59 10.40
N VAL A 280 4.89 9.37 10.88
CA VAL A 280 3.84 8.37 11.11
C VAL A 280 2.80 8.89 12.12
N SER A 281 3.24 9.46 13.26
CA SER A 281 2.31 10.05 14.23
C SER A 281 1.60 11.29 13.71
N PHE A 282 2.26 12.09 12.86
CA PHE A 282 1.62 13.23 12.20
C PHE A 282 0.48 12.78 11.28
N VAL A 283 0.70 11.77 10.45
CA VAL A 283 -0.34 11.19 9.58
C VAL A 283 -1.45 10.55 10.41
N ASP A 284 -1.11 9.83 11.47
CA ASP A 284 -2.11 9.26 12.40
C ASP A 284 -3.05 10.32 12.96
N ALA A 285 -2.52 11.48 13.35
CA ALA A 285 -3.33 12.61 13.83
C ALA A 285 -4.25 13.16 12.72
N GLN A 286 -3.80 13.20 11.46
CA GLN A 286 -4.65 13.64 10.35
C GLN A 286 -5.74 12.61 10.05
N VAL A 287 -5.45 11.32 10.11
CA VAL A 287 -6.46 10.26 10.05
C VAL A 287 -7.48 10.40 11.18
N GLY A 288 -7.02 10.73 12.39
CA GLY A 288 -7.88 11.03 13.53
C GLY A 288 -8.91 12.11 13.22
N ARG A 289 -8.47 13.24 12.65
CA ARG A 289 -9.34 14.34 12.23
C ARG A 289 -10.42 13.89 11.22
N LEU A 290 -10.06 13.03 10.26
CA LEU A 290 -11.00 12.49 9.28
C LEU A 290 -12.05 11.58 9.95
N LEU A 291 -11.64 10.71 10.87
CA LEU A 291 -12.55 9.83 11.60
C LEU A 291 -13.51 10.62 12.51
N ASP A 292 -12.98 11.63 13.21
CA ASP A 292 -13.80 12.51 14.06
C ASP A 292 -14.85 13.29 13.22
N ALA A 293 -14.46 13.77 12.04
CA ALA A 293 -15.39 14.42 11.13
C ALA A 293 -16.50 13.48 10.62
N LEU A 294 -16.22 12.20 10.37
CA LEU A 294 -17.26 11.22 10.05
C LEU A 294 -18.27 11.07 11.19
N ASP A 295 -17.79 11.03 12.43
CA ASP A 295 -18.65 10.93 13.62
C ASP A 295 -19.49 12.21 13.81
N GLU A 296 -18.86 13.38 13.76
CA GLU A 296 -19.53 14.69 13.91
C GLU A 296 -20.60 14.97 12.84
N LEU A 297 -20.36 14.49 11.62
CA LEU A 297 -21.30 14.67 10.50
C LEU A 297 -22.38 13.58 10.43
N GLY A 298 -22.33 12.57 11.31
CA GLY A 298 -23.26 11.44 11.29
C GLY A 298 -23.05 10.54 10.06
N LEU A 299 -21.82 10.46 9.54
CA LEU A 299 -21.46 9.69 8.34
C LEU A 299 -20.85 8.34 8.67
N ALA A 300 -20.42 8.09 9.91
CA ALA A 300 -19.63 6.92 10.29
C ALA A 300 -20.33 5.59 9.94
N GLU A 301 -21.64 5.49 10.21
CA GLU A 301 -22.44 4.27 9.98
C GLU A 301 -22.89 4.08 8.52
N LYS A 302 -22.53 4.99 7.63
CA LYS A 302 -22.81 4.89 6.19
C LYS A 302 -21.58 5.08 5.30
N THR A 303 -20.36 5.00 5.90
CA THR A 303 -19.11 5.20 5.18
C THR A 303 -18.19 3.98 5.35
N ILE A 304 -17.81 3.38 4.23
CA ILE A 304 -16.70 2.41 4.18
C ILE A 304 -15.41 3.23 4.31
N VAL A 305 -14.56 2.86 5.28
CA VAL A 305 -13.25 3.48 5.46
C VAL A 305 -12.18 2.46 5.08
N VAL A 306 -11.31 2.83 4.15
CA VAL A 306 -10.13 2.07 3.76
C VAL A 306 -8.90 2.89 4.07
N PHE A 307 -7.97 2.33 4.84
CA PHE A 307 -6.64 2.90 5.07
C PHE A 307 -5.60 1.93 4.53
N TRP A 308 -4.69 2.41 3.67
CA TRP A 308 -3.68 1.60 3.02
C TRP A 308 -2.42 2.40 2.71
N SER A 309 -1.29 1.70 2.58
CA SER A 309 -0.06 2.24 1.97
C SER A 309 0.17 1.60 0.62
N ASP A 310 0.79 2.33 -0.30
CA ASP A 310 1.11 1.83 -1.64
C ASP A 310 2.17 0.73 -1.62
N HIS A 311 3.10 0.77 -0.69
CA HIS A 311 4.09 -0.27 -0.37
C HIS A 311 4.61 -0.06 1.04
N GLY A 312 5.42 -1.01 1.52
CA GLY A 312 6.15 -0.85 2.76
C GLY A 312 7.46 -0.04 2.57
N TYR A 313 8.28 -0.03 3.62
CA TYR A 313 9.55 0.70 3.66
C TYR A 313 10.51 0.03 4.63
N HIS A 314 11.79 -0.06 4.27
CA HIS A 314 12.84 -0.50 5.17
C HIS A 314 13.36 0.65 6.03
N LEU A 315 13.63 0.35 7.29
CA LEU A 315 14.17 1.27 8.29
C LEU A 315 15.53 0.82 8.82
N GLY A 316 16.33 0.18 7.96
CA GLY A 316 17.65 -0.35 8.32
C GLY A 316 17.70 -1.87 8.42
N GLU A 317 16.62 -2.60 8.08
CA GLU A 317 16.59 -4.06 8.04
C GLU A 317 17.59 -4.61 7.03
N HIS A 318 17.87 -5.92 7.09
CA HIS A 318 18.83 -6.62 6.27
C HIS A 318 20.21 -5.95 6.26
N GLY A 319 20.70 -5.62 7.46
CA GLY A 319 22.02 -5.03 7.63
C GLY A 319 22.16 -3.64 7.03
N GLY A 320 21.06 -2.88 6.91
CA GLY A 320 21.10 -1.47 6.53
C GLY A 320 20.43 -1.12 5.20
N ILE A 321 19.34 -1.77 4.85
CA ILE A 321 18.47 -1.29 3.77
C ILE A 321 17.58 -0.16 4.30
N TRP A 322 17.57 0.97 3.59
CA TRP A 322 16.73 2.13 3.86
C TRP A 322 16.01 2.51 2.59
N GLN A 323 14.80 2.08 2.42
CA GLN A 323 13.84 2.43 1.38
C GLN A 323 12.90 1.28 1.02
N LYS A 324 12.11 1.47 -0.03
CA LYS A 324 11.34 0.44 -0.77
C LYS A 324 12.22 -0.22 -1.85
N ARG A 325 11.61 -0.79 -2.85
CA ARG A 325 12.21 -1.41 -4.05
C ARG A 325 12.92 -2.74 -3.77
N THR A 326 12.48 -3.49 -2.76
CA THR A 326 12.90 -4.88 -2.53
C THR A 326 11.68 -5.80 -2.52
N LEU A 327 11.91 -7.10 -2.60
CA LEU A 327 10.84 -8.10 -2.50
C LEU A 327 10.75 -8.72 -1.10
N PHE A 328 11.50 -8.20 -0.13
CA PHE A 328 11.41 -8.58 1.28
C PHE A 328 10.10 -8.12 1.91
N GLU A 329 9.77 -8.73 3.06
CA GLU A 329 8.52 -8.48 3.78
C GLU A 329 8.32 -6.98 4.07
N GLU A 330 9.38 -6.26 4.43
CA GLU A 330 9.32 -4.84 4.81
C GLU A 330 8.85 -3.92 3.68
N ALA A 331 9.18 -4.21 2.43
CA ALA A 331 8.77 -3.40 1.28
C ALA A 331 7.53 -3.97 0.56
N ALA A 332 7.37 -5.30 0.55
CA ALA A 332 6.27 -5.96 -0.14
C ALA A 332 4.95 -5.91 0.65
N ARG A 333 5.03 -6.03 1.99
CA ARG A 333 3.87 -5.98 2.89
C ARG A 333 3.51 -4.55 3.24
N THR A 334 2.20 -4.24 3.25
CA THR A 334 1.68 -2.91 3.58
C THR A 334 0.63 -2.97 4.68
N PRO A 335 0.44 -1.91 5.47
CA PRO A 335 -0.71 -1.82 6.34
C PRO A 335 -2.00 -1.70 5.50
N LEU A 336 -3.03 -2.43 5.95
CA LEU A 336 -4.37 -2.37 5.37
C LEU A 336 -5.42 -2.51 6.47
N LEU A 337 -6.23 -1.47 6.66
CA LEU A 337 -7.36 -1.46 7.58
C LEU A 337 -8.63 -1.17 6.78
N VAL A 338 -9.66 -1.99 6.94
CA VAL A 338 -10.95 -1.80 6.24
C VAL A 338 -12.09 -1.85 7.23
N ARG A 339 -12.84 -0.77 7.36
CA ARG A 339 -14.08 -0.71 8.13
C ARG A 339 -15.28 -0.67 7.18
N VAL A 340 -16.10 -1.69 7.21
CA VAL A 340 -17.41 -1.69 6.55
C VAL A 340 -18.48 -1.61 7.63
N PRO A 341 -19.37 -0.60 7.61
CA PRO A 341 -20.42 -0.48 8.60
C PRO A 341 -21.26 -1.75 8.72
N GLY A 342 -21.50 -2.21 9.96
CA GLY A 342 -22.28 -3.41 10.22
C GLY A 342 -21.58 -4.75 9.90
N ALA A 343 -20.34 -4.74 9.38
CA ALA A 343 -19.63 -5.99 9.12
C ALA A 343 -19.25 -6.72 10.42
N THR A 344 -19.53 -8.02 10.49
CA THR A 344 -19.33 -8.84 11.70
C THR A 344 -17.85 -9.13 11.99
N GLY A 345 -16.97 -8.87 11.07
CA GLY A 345 -15.51 -9.00 11.25
C GLY A 345 -14.84 -7.77 11.86
N ASN A 346 -15.53 -6.63 11.95
CA ASN A 346 -14.96 -5.41 12.52
C ASN A 346 -14.41 -5.64 13.94
N GLY A 347 -13.29 -5.00 14.27
CA GLY A 347 -12.55 -5.16 15.52
C GLY A 347 -11.66 -6.40 15.58
N ARG A 348 -11.47 -7.12 14.46
CA ARG A 348 -10.70 -8.37 14.41
C ARG A 348 -9.55 -8.27 13.42
N ALA A 349 -8.48 -9.04 13.68
CA ALA A 349 -7.38 -9.23 12.75
C ALA A 349 -7.69 -10.36 11.75
N CYS A 350 -7.29 -10.16 10.50
CA CYS A 350 -7.36 -11.14 9.43
C CYS A 350 -5.96 -11.68 9.11
N PRO A 351 -5.66 -12.96 9.39
CA PRO A 351 -4.34 -13.54 9.11
C PRO A 351 -4.17 -14.01 7.66
N ARG A 352 -5.17 -13.85 6.80
CA ARG A 352 -5.13 -14.31 5.42
C ARG A 352 -4.28 -13.40 4.55
N VAL A 353 -3.69 -13.97 3.51
CA VAL A 353 -2.97 -13.21 2.48
C VAL A 353 -3.98 -12.54 1.57
N VAL A 354 -3.83 -11.23 1.36
CA VAL A 354 -4.58 -10.44 0.38
C VAL A 354 -3.63 -9.54 -0.41
N GLU A 355 -4.08 -9.09 -1.56
CA GLU A 355 -3.32 -8.18 -2.40
C GLU A 355 -4.01 -6.82 -2.47
N LEU A 356 -3.26 -5.72 -2.67
CA LEU A 356 -3.88 -4.40 -2.84
C LEU A 356 -4.80 -4.33 -4.06
N VAL A 357 -4.48 -5.09 -5.11
CA VAL A 357 -5.33 -5.19 -6.31
C VAL A 357 -6.70 -5.83 -6.01
N ASP A 358 -6.85 -6.55 -4.90
CA ASP A 358 -8.12 -7.10 -4.42
C ASP A 358 -9.10 -6.03 -3.90
N LEU A 359 -8.58 -4.83 -3.59
CA LEU A 359 -9.42 -3.71 -3.10
C LEU A 359 -10.46 -3.28 -4.13
N TYR A 360 -10.13 -3.25 -5.41
CA TYR A 360 -11.08 -2.86 -6.45
C TYR A 360 -12.33 -3.76 -6.45
N PRO A 361 -12.22 -5.10 -6.66
CA PRO A 361 -13.40 -5.97 -6.63
C PRO A 361 -14.10 -5.97 -5.26
N THR A 362 -13.35 -5.83 -4.15
CA THR A 362 -13.94 -5.82 -2.81
C THR A 362 -14.79 -4.58 -2.56
N LEU A 363 -14.30 -3.39 -2.92
CA LEU A 363 -15.05 -2.15 -2.69
C LEU A 363 -16.27 -2.03 -3.59
N THR A 364 -16.17 -2.48 -4.83
CA THR A 364 -17.34 -2.50 -5.73
C THR A 364 -18.41 -3.48 -5.26
N GLU A 365 -18.01 -4.64 -4.73
CA GLU A 365 -18.93 -5.60 -4.11
C GLU A 365 -19.55 -5.03 -2.83
N ALA A 366 -18.74 -4.44 -1.94
CA ALA A 366 -19.19 -3.83 -0.68
C ALA A 366 -20.19 -2.67 -0.90
N ALA A 367 -20.04 -1.94 -2.00
CA ALA A 367 -20.95 -0.86 -2.40
C ALA A 367 -22.17 -1.35 -3.21
N GLY A 368 -22.33 -2.66 -3.43
CA GLY A 368 -23.43 -3.23 -4.20
C GLY A 368 -23.35 -2.98 -5.72
N LEU A 369 -22.18 -2.59 -6.23
CA LEU A 369 -21.97 -2.30 -7.67
C LEU A 369 -21.61 -3.55 -8.50
N GLY A 370 -21.51 -4.70 -7.85
CA GLY A 370 -21.04 -5.95 -8.44
C GLY A 370 -19.53 -5.92 -8.74
N VAL A 371 -18.97 -7.08 -9.03
CA VAL A 371 -17.57 -7.25 -9.41
C VAL A 371 -17.44 -7.11 -10.93
N ALA A 372 -16.56 -6.22 -11.38
CA ALA A 372 -16.27 -6.07 -12.80
C ALA A 372 -15.48 -7.28 -13.32
N GLU A 373 -15.72 -7.67 -14.57
CA GLU A 373 -14.94 -8.70 -15.26
C GLU A 373 -13.54 -8.21 -15.64
N GLY A 374 -12.58 -9.12 -15.75
CA GLY A 374 -11.23 -8.83 -16.22
C GLY A 374 -10.29 -8.24 -15.16
N LEU A 375 -10.73 -8.09 -13.92
CA LEU A 375 -9.86 -7.67 -12.82
C LEU A 375 -8.88 -8.78 -12.44
N ALA A 376 -7.67 -8.41 -12.09
CA ALA A 376 -6.63 -9.35 -11.65
C ALA A 376 -6.77 -9.76 -10.17
N GLY A 377 -7.42 -8.91 -9.36
CA GLY A 377 -7.71 -9.17 -7.95
C GLY A 377 -8.97 -9.99 -7.74
N ALA A 378 -9.13 -10.54 -6.54
CA ALA A 378 -10.31 -11.29 -6.11
C ALA A 378 -10.89 -10.67 -4.83
N SER A 379 -12.20 -10.43 -4.80
CA SER A 379 -12.85 -9.85 -3.61
C SER A 379 -12.57 -10.66 -2.34
N PHE A 380 -12.30 -9.95 -1.26
CA PHE A 380 -12.18 -10.50 0.10
C PHE A 380 -13.35 -10.09 1.00
N MET A 381 -14.53 -9.79 0.44
CA MET A 381 -15.73 -9.44 1.23
C MET A 381 -16.07 -10.48 2.31
N ASN A 382 -15.85 -11.77 2.02
CA ASN A 382 -16.04 -12.84 2.99
C ASN A 382 -15.14 -12.70 4.23
N LEU A 383 -13.93 -12.14 4.08
CA LEU A 383 -13.01 -11.90 5.18
C LEU A 383 -13.42 -10.68 6.01
N LEU A 384 -14.13 -9.71 5.44
CA LEU A 384 -14.70 -8.58 6.19
C LEU A 384 -15.85 -9.03 7.09
N ALA A 385 -16.57 -10.10 6.71
CA ALA A 385 -17.56 -10.72 7.56
C ALA A 385 -16.96 -11.72 8.56
N ASN A 386 -15.99 -12.52 8.13
CA ASN A 386 -15.29 -13.49 8.96
C ASN A 386 -13.79 -13.52 8.67
N PRO A 387 -12.97 -12.74 9.37
CA PRO A 387 -11.51 -12.63 9.15
C PRO A 387 -10.75 -13.97 9.26
N GLY A 388 -11.31 -14.94 9.98
CA GLY A 388 -10.76 -16.29 10.12
C GLY A 388 -11.22 -17.29 9.05
N ALA A 389 -12.07 -16.89 8.11
CA ALA A 389 -12.57 -17.79 7.07
C ALA A 389 -11.42 -18.42 6.27
N PRO A 390 -11.54 -19.70 5.86
CA PRO A 390 -10.55 -20.29 4.95
C PRO A 390 -10.46 -19.51 3.64
N ARG A 391 -9.25 -19.26 3.19
CA ARG A 391 -8.94 -18.69 1.88
C ARG A 391 -7.61 -19.26 1.42
N GLU A 392 -7.62 -20.04 0.37
CA GLU A 392 -6.39 -20.36 -0.36
C GLU A 392 -6.01 -19.14 -1.16
N SER A 393 -5.01 -18.41 -0.68
CA SER A 393 -4.53 -17.21 -1.33
C SER A 393 -3.03 -17.09 -1.24
N HIS A 394 -2.49 -16.41 -2.22
CA HIS A 394 -1.09 -15.98 -2.26
C HIS A 394 -1.05 -14.59 -2.88
N ALA A 395 0.00 -13.86 -2.58
CA ALA A 395 0.28 -12.55 -3.18
C ALA A 395 1.47 -12.66 -4.12
N ILE A 396 1.42 -11.93 -5.24
CA ILE A 396 2.52 -11.80 -6.19
C ILE A 396 3.00 -10.35 -6.16
N THR A 397 4.27 -10.17 -5.80
CA THR A 397 4.97 -8.89 -5.86
C THR A 397 6.13 -9.00 -6.83
N GLN A 398 6.36 -7.99 -7.66
CA GLN A 398 7.43 -7.97 -8.64
C GLN A 398 8.21 -6.65 -8.59
N ILE A 399 9.43 -6.65 -9.11
CA ILE A 399 10.24 -5.43 -9.25
C ILE A 399 11.21 -5.57 -10.42
N LEU A 400 11.32 -4.53 -11.23
CA LEU A 400 12.33 -4.46 -12.28
C LEU A 400 13.60 -3.82 -11.75
N ARG A 401 14.73 -4.51 -11.90
CA ARG A 401 16.08 -3.96 -11.69
C ARG A 401 16.60 -3.44 -13.00
N PRO A 402 17.11 -2.19 -13.06
CA PRO A 402 17.87 -1.72 -14.23
C PRO A 402 19.20 -2.47 -14.37
N ALA A 403 19.79 -2.41 -15.56
CA ALA A 403 21.21 -2.72 -15.70
C ALA A 403 22.04 -1.68 -14.95
N ASP A 404 23.02 -2.13 -14.18
CA ASP A 404 23.97 -1.29 -13.43
C ASP A 404 25.33 -2.02 -13.33
N ASP A 405 26.24 -1.49 -12.50
CA ASP A 405 27.59 -2.08 -12.29
C ASP A 405 27.53 -3.52 -11.76
N ARG A 406 26.40 -3.95 -11.16
CA ARG A 406 26.19 -5.26 -10.53
C ARG A 406 25.40 -6.22 -11.42
N LEU A 407 24.57 -5.69 -12.32
CA LEU A 407 23.67 -6.44 -13.21
C LEU A 407 23.88 -5.99 -14.65
N ALA A 408 24.50 -6.84 -15.47
CA ALA A 408 24.84 -6.51 -16.86
C ALA A 408 23.62 -6.26 -17.76
N VAL A 409 22.45 -6.76 -17.37
CA VAL A 409 21.17 -6.62 -18.10
C VAL A 409 20.05 -6.35 -17.08
N PRO A 410 18.92 -5.74 -17.53
CA PRO A 410 17.75 -5.60 -16.67
C PRO A 410 17.24 -6.96 -16.17
N VAL A 411 16.87 -7.02 -14.90
CA VAL A 411 16.42 -8.24 -14.23
C VAL A 411 15.05 -8.02 -13.60
N MET A 412 14.05 -8.82 -14.00
CA MET A 412 12.77 -8.88 -13.30
C MET A 412 12.88 -9.84 -12.12
N GLY A 413 12.53 -9.36 -10.93
CA GLY A 413 12.29 -10.16 -9.75
C GLY A 413 10.79 -10.39 -9.55
N CYS A 414 10.41 -11.61 -9.24
CA CYS A 414 9.03 -11.97 -8.91
C CYS A 414 9.02 -12.80 -7.63
N SER A 415 8.13 -12.46 -6.71
CA SER A 415 7.98 -13.12 -5.42
C SER A 415 6.55 -13.58 -5.21
N ILE A 416 6.36 -14.82 -4.75
CA ILE A 416 5.09 -15.35 -4.27
C ILE A 416 5.12 -15.49 -2.76
N ARG A 417 4.10 -14.96 -2.09
CA ARG A 417 3.92 -15.00 -0.64
C ARG A 417 2.64 -15.75 -0.28
N THR A 418 2.77 -16.84 0.48
CA THR A 418 1.66 -17.58 1.09
C THR A 418 1.58 -17.26 2.60
N GLU A 419 0.74 -17.92 3.38
CA GLU A 419 0.75 -17.71 4.84
C GLU A 419 2.05 -18.16 5.51
N ARG A 420 2.77 -19.11 4.91
CA ARG A 420 4.02 -19.66 5.45
C ARG A 420 5.25 -19.24 4.66
N TRP A 421 5.21 -19.37 3.33
CA TRP A 421 6.37 -19.30 2.50
C TRP A 421 6.43 -18.00 1.71
N ARG A 422 7.65 -17.45 1.56
CA ARG A 422 8.01 -16.56 0.46
C ARG A 422 8.99 -17.26 -0.45
N TYR A 423 8.69 -17.26 -1.76
CA TYR A 423 9.58 -17.76 -2.79
C TYR A 423 9.79 -16.68 -3.86
N THR A 424 11.04 -16.39 -4.18
CA THR A 424 11.41 -15.31 -5.12
C THR A 424 12.34 -15.87 -6.20
N GLU A 425 12.08 -15.49 -7.45
CA GLU A 425 12.96 -15.74 -8.59
C GLU A 425 13.40 -14.41 -9.20
N TRP A 426 14.69 -14.29 -9.48
CA TRP A 426 15.31 -13.21 -10.23
C TRP A 426 15.67 -13.71 -11.63
N ALA A 427 15.16 -13.08 -12.72
CA ALA A 427 15.28 -13.57 -14.11
C ALA A 427 14.92 -15.08 -14.21
N GLU A 428 13.74 -15.45 -13.71
CA GLU A 428 13.26 -16.85 -13.70
C GLU A 428 14.26 -17.83 -13.03
N GLY A 429 15.03 -17.35 -12.06
CA GLY A 429 16.02 -18.08 -11.31
C GLY A 429 17.46 -17.93 -11.83
N ALA A 430 17.66 -17.35 -13.03
CA ALA A 430 19.01 -17.21 -13.61
C ALA A 430 19.90 -16.21 -12.85
N ALA A 431 19.30 -15.21 -12.16
CA ALA A 431 20.02 -14.21 -11.37
C ALA A 431 19.85 -14.43 -9.85
N GLY A 432 19.32 -15.58 -9.43
CA GLY A 432 19.17 -16.01 -8.05
C GLY A 432 17.76 -16.42 -7.68
N VAL A 433 17.67 -17.19 -6.61
CA VAL A 433 16.43 -17.66 -6.00
C VAL A 433 16.49 -17.48 -4.50
N GLU A 434 15.34 -17.27 -3.87
CA GLU A 434 15.20 -17.12 -2.43
C GLU A 434 14.00 -17.93 -1.94
N LEU A 435 14.11 -18.55 -0.77
CA LEU A 435 13.02 -19.22 -0.07
C LEU A 435 13.12 -18.93 1.42
N TYR A 436 12.06 -18.38 2.00
CA TYR A 436 11.96 -18.07 3.43
C TYR A 436 10.74 -18.74 4.06
N ASP A 437 10.92 -19.35 5.26
CA ASP A 437 9.87 -19.98 6.04
C ASP A 437 9.45 -19.07 7.21
N HIS A 438 8.37 -18.33 7.04
CA HIS A 438 7.88 -17.38 8.03
C HIS A 438 7.37 -17.99 9.34
N ARG A 439 7.32 -19.32 9.48
CA ARG A 439 7.05 -19.96 10.78
C ARG A 439 8.21 -19.81 11.75
N GLY A 440 9.42 -19.86 11.23
CA GLY A 440 10.64 -19.79 12.04
C GLY A 440 11.48 -18.53 11.78
N ASP A 441 11.31 -17.94 10.61
CA ASP A 441 12.08 -16.79 10.13
C ASP A 441 11.17 -15.73 9.48
N PRO A 442 10.38 -15.00 10.28
CA PRO A 442 9.51 -13.96 9.76
C PRO A 442 10.27 -12.71 9.28
N LYS A 443 11.58 -12.65 9.52
CA LYS A 443 12.49 -11.57 9.11
C LYS A 443 13.32 -11.91 7.88
N GLU A 444 13.12 -13.08 7.31
CA GLU A 444 13.76 -13.51 6.05
C GLU A 444 15.30 -13.48 6.10
N PHE A 445 15.89 -13.88 7.26
CA PHE A 445 17.34 -13.89 7.46
C PHE A 445 18.07 -15.08 6.84
N VAL A 446 17.37 -16.18 6.55
CA VAL A 446 18.01 -17.42 6.06
C VAL A 446 17.40 -17.84 4.71
N ASN A 447 18.14 -17.66 3.64
CA ASN A 447 17.75 -18.12 2.32
C ASN A 447 17.88 -19.64 2.18
N ARG A 448 16.79 -20.35 2.43
CA ARG A 448 16.73 -21.82 2.40
C ARG A 448 16.88 -22.40 0.99
N ALA A 449 16.77 -21.58 -0.07
CA ALA A 449 16.93 -22.05 -1.45
C ALA A 449 18.38 -22.45 -1.79
N LEU A 450 19.38 -21.97 -1.02
CA LEU A 450 20.79 -22.32 -1.26
C LEU A 450 21.14 -23.74 -0.80
N HIS A 451 20.52 -24.21 0.30
CA HIS A 451 20.74 -25.53 0.88
C HIS A 451 19.40 -26.16 1.26
N PRO A 452 18.53 -26.48 0.25
CA PRO A 452 17.16 -26.88 0.52
C PRO A 452 17.10 -28.28 1.15
N THR A 453 16.24 -28.41 2.16
CA THR A 453 15.78 -29.71 2.68
C THR A 453 14.71 -30.29 1.74
N ALA A 454 14.31 -31.54 1.97
CA ALA A 454 13.21 -32.14 1.20
C ALA A 454 11.88 -31.36 1.34
N GLU A 455 11.62 -30.71 2.49
CA GLU A 455 10.45 -29.82 2.68
C GLU A 455 10.58 -28.55 1.85
N ASP A 456 11.77 -27.96 1.76
CA ASP A 456 12.04 -26.76 0.98
C ASP A 456 11.92 -27.06 -0.53
N GLU A 457 12.44 -28.20 -1.00
CA GLU A 457 12.27 -28.64 -2.39
C GLU A 457 10.80 -28.82 -2.74
N ALA A 458 10.00 -29.41 -1.84
CA ALA A 458 8.57 -29.57 -2.04
C ALA A 458 7.85 -28.22 -2.08
N ALA A 459 8.24 -27.26 -1.23
CA ALA A 459 7.70 -25.90 -1.25
C ALA A 459 8.02 -25.18 -2.56
N ILE A 460 9.28 -25.26 -3.03
CA ILE A 460 9.70 -24.67 -4.32
C ILE A 460 8.93 -25.30 -5.49
N ALA A 461 8.79 -26.62 -5.50
CA ALA A 461 8.05 -27.34 -6.54
C ALA A 461 6.58 -26.92 -6.62
N LEU A 462 5.96 -26.58 -5.48
CA LEU A 462 4.60 -26.07 -5.40
C LEU A 462 4.50 -24.61 -5.85
N LEU A 463 5.41 -23.74 -5.37
CA LEU A 463 5.28 -22.28 -5.51
C LEU A 463 5.74 -21.77 -6.88
N ARG A 464 6.78 -22.37 -7.46
CA ARG A 464 7.33 -21.96 -8.76
C ARG A 464 6.30 -21.96 -9.90
N PRO A 465 5.48 -22.99 -10.12
CA PRO A 465 4.44 -22.95 -11.15
C PRO A 465 3.40 -21.86 -10.91
N LEU A 466 3.00 -21.63 -9.65
CA LEU A 466 2.04 -20.59 -9.28
C LEU A 466 2.60 -19.19 -9.54
N LEU A 467 3.88 -18.97 -9.18
CA LEU A 467 4.58 -17.71 -9.46
C LEU A 467 4.61 -17.44 -10.96
N ARG A 468 5.04 -18.41 -11.77
CA ARG A 468 5.21 -18.25 -13.22
C ARG A 468 3.88 -18.17 -13.98
N ALA A 469 2.80 -18.75 -13.46
CA ALA A 469 1.48 -18.65 -14.07
C ALA A 469 0.85 -17.25 -13.95
N LYS A 470 1.21 -16.49 -12.90
CA LYS A 470 0.67 -15.15 -12.65
C LYS A 470 1.63 -14.02 -13.03
N ALA A 471 2.92 -14.22 -12.85
CA ALA A 471 3.93 -13.32 -13.36
C ALA A 471 4.27 -13.82 -14.77
N SER A 472 3.69 -13.20 -15.81
CA SER A 472 4.12 -13.47 -17.19
C SER A 472 5.55 -12.93 -17.33
N GLY A 473 6.56 -13.75 -17.01
CA GLY A 473 7.96 -13.39 -16.85
C GLY A 473 8.69 -12.86 -18.09
N VAL A 474 7.99 -12.27 -19.04
CA VAL A 474 8.60 -11.58 -20.17
C VAL A 474 8.78 -10.12 -19.80
N VAL A 475 10.00 -9.75 -19.45
CA VAL A 475 10.41 -8.34 -19.43
C VAL A 475 10.23 -7.80 -20.85
N PRO A 476 9.30 -6.87 -21.11
CA PRO A 476 9.20 -6.26 -22.41
C PRO A 476 10.48 -5.43 -22.61
N THR A 477 11.39 -5.90 -23.44
CA THR A 477 12.63 -5.18 -23.81
C THR A 477 12.34 -3.78 -24.37
N SER A 478 11.12 -3.53 -24.84
CA SER A 478 10.64 -2.24 -25.32
C SER A 478 10.11 -1.29 -24.24
N ALA A 479 9.86 -1.77 -23.00
CA ALA A 479 9.32 -0.94 -21.92
C ALA A 479 10.42 -0.37 -21.00
N PHE A 480 11.68 -0.71 -21.26
CA PHE A 480 12.80 -0.33 -20.40
C PHE A 480 13.54 0.88 -20.96
N ASP A 481 13.44 2.00 -20.30
CA ASP A 481 14.31 3.17 -20.47
C ASP A 481 15.18 3.31 -19.20
N PRO A 482 16.50 3.00 -19.28
CA PRO A 482 17.38 3.07 -18.12
C PRO A 482 17.49 4.46 -17.48
N ALA A 483 17.17 5.51 -18.24
CA ALA A 483 17.24 6.90 -17.76
C ALA A 483 16.04 7.26 -16.85
N ARG A 484 14.99 6.42 -16.82
CA ARG A 484 13.76 6.65 -16.07
C ARG A 484 13.68 5.89 -14.74
N LEU A 485 14.70 5.11 -14.40
CA LEU A 485 14.83 4.39 -13.13
C LEU A 485 15.87 5.06 -12.22
#